data_36da75e82fad33370c51133f73b95317
#
_entry.id   36da75e82fad33370c51133f73b95317
#
_cell.length_a   1.000
_cell.length_b   1.000
_cell.length_c   1.000
_cell.angle_alpha   90.00
_cell.angle_beta   90.00
_cell.angle_gamma   90.00
#
_symmetry.space_group_name_H-M   'P 1'
#
loop_
_entity.id
_entity.type
_entity.pdbx_description
1 polymer ?
#
loop_
_entity_poly.entity_id
_entity_poly.type
_entity_poly.pdbx_seq_one_letter_code
_entity_poly.pdbx_strand_id
1 'polypeptide(L)'
;MNRVQVLLERLNIRATNPGACAGPDAWIDSGGAPLVSYNPTTAEPLAEVVPATPAAVEQVIAAAENGFRAWRELPAPRRGLVVRDLGAAVRQAIEPLGELITLEMGKIRAEGIGEVQEMIDICDFAVGLSRQLYGLTMPSERPGHRMAEQWHPLGPIGVITAFNFPIAVWSWNAAIAAVCGDTVVWKPSELTPLTAVAMQHIANSVMADYGLSGIFTLAVGGPDVGRQLVADGRLPLISFTGSTASGRAVAQAVAARLGKSILELGGNNAIVVTADADLDLATRAIVFGAVGTAGQRCTSTRRVIVQRPAAAELTARLTRAYAQIRPGDPLAEGTLLGPLVTPTAVAQMEAAVRQAVAEGGEVVFGGRARPDVGPQFVEPTLIRMPAQTDIVRRETFAPILYLLEVDTLDEAIRLHNEVSQGLSSAIFTDSVRTAEAFLAAGGSDCGIANVNIGTSGAEIGGAFGGEKDTGGGRESGSDAWKAYMRRQTNTINWSKDLPLAQGIVFEG
;
A
#
# COMPACT_ATOMS: atom_id res chain seq x y z
N MET A 1 31.28 12.61 -12.32
CA MET A 1 30.26 12.14 -11.34
C MET A 1 29.60 10.88 -11.90
N ASN A 2 29.38 9.87 -11.08
CA ASN A 2 28.62 8.68 -11.45
C ASN A 2 27.14 9.07 -11.67
N ARG A 3 26.44 8.40 -12.59
CA ARG A 3 25.00 8.64 -12.88
C ARG A 3 24.13 8.65 -11.61
N VAL A 4 24.40 7.74 -10.67
CA VAL A 4 23.68 7.66 -9.40
C VAL A 4 23.88 8.93 -8.57
N GLN A 5 25.11 9.47 -8.48
CA GLN A 5 25.38 10.71 -7.74
C GLN A 5 24.64 11.90 -8.33
N VAL A 6 24.63 12.04 -9.67
CA VAL A 6 23.88 13.10 -10.36
C VAL A 6 22.37 12.99 -10.06
N LEU A 7 21.82 11.77 -10.03
CA LEU A 7 20.42 11.53 -9.68
C LEU A 7 20.12 11.96 -8.24
N LEU A 8 20.96 11.53 -7.28
CA LEU A 8 20.78 11.85 -5.86
C LEU A 8 20.85 13.38 -5.63
N GLU A 9 21.83 14.06 -6.23
CA GLU A 9 21.94 15.53 -6.14
C GLU A 9 20.71 16.26 -6.72
N ARG A 10 20.17 15.76 -7.85
CA ARG A 10 18.95 16.32 -8.46
C ARG A 10 17.73 16.22 -7.54
N LEU A 11 17.71 15.22 -6.65
CA LEU A 11 16.67 15.01 -5.65
C LEU A 11 17.00 15.57 -4.27
N ASN A 12 18.05 16.42 -4.16
CA ASN A 12 18.56 17.01 -2.92
C ASN A 12 19.01 15.95 -1.89
N ILE A 13 19.42 14.77 -2.33
CA ILE A 13 19.96 13.72 -1.46
C ILE A 13 21.48 13.89 -1.36
N ARG A 14 21.98 13.99 -0.14
CA ARG A 14 23.40 14.09 0.21
C ARG A 14 23.96 12.70 0.53
N ALA A 15 25.28 12.62 0.75
CA ALA A 15 25.92 11.36 1.23
C ALA A 15 25.33 10.92 2.56
N THR A 16 25.05 11.84 3.47
CA THR A 16 24.34 11.59 4.73
C THR A 16 23.20 12.62 4.87
N ASN A 17 22.01 12.14 5.17
CA ASN A 17 20.77 12.91 5.23
C ASN A 17 20.16 12.82 6.63
N PRO A 18 19.52 13.87 7.16
CA PRO A 18 18.69 13.76 8.34
C PRO A 18 17.42 12.93 8.04
N GLY A 19 17.04 12.07 8.97
CA GLY A 19 15.85 11.22 8.84
C GLY A 19 14.62 11.76 9.55
N ALA A 20 14.69 12.96 10.14
CA ALA A 20 13.55 13.62 10.78
C ALA A 20 13.33 15.01 10.19
N CYS A 21 12.08 15.34 9.88
CA CYS A 21 11.68 16.61 9.33
C CYS A 21 10.32 17.06 9.86
N ALA A 22 10.27 18.26 10.44
CA ALA A 22 9.07 18.87 11.01
C ALA A 22 8.36 19.85 10.04
N GLY A 23 8.92 20.08 8.84
CA GLY A 23 8.37 20.98 7.83
C GLY A 23 9.46 21.69 7.03
N PRO A 24 9.14 22.72 6.23
CA PRO A 24 10.11 23.51 5.50
C PRO A 24 11.23 24.05 6.41
N ASP A 25 12.47 23.90 5.98
CA ASP A 25 13.67 24.32 6.73
C ASP A 25 13.81 23.75 8.16
N ALA A 26 13.00 22.77 8.50
CA ALA A 26 12.94 22.16 9.85
C ALA A 26 13.41 20.70 9.84
N TRP A 27 14.50 20.40 9.14
CA TRP A 27 15.21 19.14 9.26
C TRP A 27 15.92 19.04 10.62
N ILE A 28 15.78 17.89 11.26
CA ILE A 28 16.28 17.65 12.63
C ILE A 28 17.51 16.73 12.54
N ASP A 29 18.66 17.24 12.98
CA ASP A 29 19.84 16.38 13.15
C ASP A 29 19.73 15.58 14.44
N SER A 30 19.56 14.28 14.31
CA SER A 30 19.32 13.37 15.44
C SER A 30 20.62 12.80 16.04
N GLY A 31 21.77 12.92 15.36
CA GLY A 31 23.08 12.49 15.89
C GLY A 31 23.21 11.00 16.21
N GLY A 32 22.49 10.12 15.50
CA GLY A 32 22.57 8.66 15.69
C GLY A 32 23.47 7.96 14.66
N ALA A 33 23.64 6.63 14.80
CA ALA A 33 24.29 5.81 13.79
C ALA A 33 23.41 5.79 12.52
N PRO A 34 23.97 6.10 11.33
CA PRO A 34 23.19 6.17 10.11
C PRO A 34 22.72 4.79 9.65
N LEU A 35 21.55 4.77 9.03
CA LEU A 35 21.06 3.67 8.21
C LEU A 35 21.64 3.83 6.80
N VAL A 36 22.23 2.78 6.27
CA VAL A 36 22.76 2.76 4.91
C VAL A 36 21.65 2.21 3.98
N SER A 37 21.28 2.98 2.96
CA SER A 37 20.45 2.49 1.87
C SER A 37 21.32 1.82 0.82
N TYR A 38 20.91 0.63 0.36
CA TYR A 38 21.67 -0.19 -0.58
C TYR A 38 20.89 -0.36 -1.89
N ASN A 39 21.65 -0.42 -2.99
CA ASN A 39 21.09 -0.87 -4.27
C ASN A 39 21.00 -2.40 -4.26
N PRO A 40 19.80 -3.01 -4.29
CA PRO A 40 19.66 -4.46 -4.27
C PRO A 40 20.22 -5.16 -5.53
N THR A 41 20.43 -4.42 -6.62
CA THR A 41 21.03 -4.93 -7.86
C THR A 41 22.49 -5.27 -7.67
N THR A 42 23.25 -4.42 -6.96
CA THR A 42 24.72 -4.51 -6.81
C THR A 42 25.15 -4.79 -5.38
N ALA A 43 24.27 -4.62 -4.40
CA ALA A 43 24.56 -4.59 -2.98
C ALA A 43 25.50 -3.43 -2.56
N GLU A 44 25.70 -2.43 -3.41
CA GLU A 44 26.49 -1.25 -3.11
C GLU A 44 25.66 -0.20 -2.34
N PRO A 45 26.29 0.56 -1.43
CA PRO A 45 25.61 1.65 -0.73
C PRO A 45 25.26 2.80 -1.70
N LEU A 46 24.08 3.37 -1.52
CA LEU A 46 23.60 4.54 -2.25
C LEU A 46 23.91 5.84 -1.47
N ALA A 47 23.39 5.94 -0.26
CA ALA A 47 23.59 7.03 0.67
C ALA A 47 23.14 6.61 2.08
N GLU A 48 23.32 7.50 3.05
CA GLU A 48 22.97 7.28 4.45
C GLU A 48 21.84 8.19 4.90
N VAL A 49 21.05 7.69 5.87
CA VAL A 49 20.02 8.49 6.56
C VAL A 49 20.20 8.30 8.07
N VAL A 50 20.35 9.40 8.81
CA VAL A 50 20.42 9.39 10.27
C VAL A 50 19.00 9.25 10.83
N PRO A 51 18.65 8.14 11.50
CA PRO A 51 17.29 7.89 11.96
C PRO A 51 16.86 8.87 13.05
N ALA A 52 15.55 9.07 13.15
CA ALA A 52 14.95 9.90 14.18
C ALA A 52 15.18 9.29 15.58
N THR A 53 15.69 10.09 16.52
CA THR A 53 15.71 9.74 17.94
C THR A 53 14.32 9.94 18.55
N PRO A 54 14.05 9.39 19.75
CA PRO A 54 12.78 9.63 20.44
C PRO A 54 12.44 11.12 20.62
N ALA A 55 13.46 11.95 20.86
CA ALA A 55 13.27 13.42 20.97
C ALA A 55 12.94 14.06 19.62
N ALA A 56 13.53 13.59 18.52
CA ALA A 56 13.20 14.06 17.17
C ALA A 56 11.78 13.64 16.76
N VAL A 57 11.37 12.42 17.07
CA VAL A 57 9.98 11.96 16.85
C VAL A 57 8.98 12.83 17.61
N GLU A 58 9.28 13.19 18.88
CA GLU A 58 8.45 14.11 19.67
C GLU A 58 8.31 15.47 18.97
N GLN A 59 9.40 16.03 18.44
CA GLN A 59 9.35 17.31 17.72
C GLN A 59 8.52 17.21 16.43
N VAL A 60 8.64 16.10 15.71
CA VAL A 60 7.87 15.83 14.47
C VAL A 60 6.36 15.75 14.77
N ILE A 61 5.97 15.01 15.82
CA ILE A 61 4.56 14.90 16.24
C ILE A 61 4.02 16.25 16.71
N ALA A 62 4.79 16.99 17.52
CA ALA A 62 4.39 18.32 18.00
C ALA A 62 4.22 19.31 16.83
N ALA A 63 5.09 19.24 15.81
CA ALA A 63 4.95 20.07 14.62
C ALA A 63 3.67 19.73 13.83
N ALA A 64 3.36 18.43 13.66
CA ALA A 64 2.13 17.98 13.02
C ALA A 64 0.87 18.44 13.80
N GLU A 65 0.89 18.36 15.12
CA GLU A 65 -0.20 18.86 16.00
C GLU A 65 -0.39 20.38 15.86
N ASN A 66 0.70 21.15 15.84
CA ASN A 66 0.64 22.59 15.64
C ASN A 66 0.13 22.95 14.26
N GLY A 67 0.64 22.29 13.21
CA GLY A 67 0.18 22.46 11.82
C GLY A 67 -1.31 22.17 11.68
N PHE A 68 -1.81 21.14 12.33
CA PHE A 68 -3.21 20.74 12.30
C PHE A 68 -4.15 21.86 12.76
N ARG A 69 -3.78 22.64 13.76
CA ARG A 69 -4.64 23.71 14.32
C ARG A 69 -4.97 24.77 13.27
N ALA A 70 -4.02 25.12 12.42
CA ALA A 70 -4.24 26.07 11.33
C ALA A 70 -4.87 25.38 10.10
N TRP A 71 -4.39 24.16 9.78
CA TRP A 71 -4.79 23.43 8.59
C TRP A 71 -6.29 23.08 8.56
N ARG A 72 -6.84 22.62 9.68
CA ARG A 72 -8.27 22.29 9.80
C ARG A 72 -9.21 23.47 9.59
N GLU A 73 -8.75 24.71 9.83
CA GLU A 73 -9.55 25.92 9.64
C GLU A 73 -9.61 26.35 8.16
N LEU A 74 -8.71 25.87 7.32
CA LEU A 74 -8.77 26.12 5.89
C LEU A 74 -9.91 25.32 5.26
N PRO A 75 -10.76 25.95 4.42
CA PRO A 75 -11.78 25.20 3.67
C PRO A 75 -11.17 24.07 2.82
N ALA A 76 -11.82 22.91 2.77
CA ALA A 76 -11.32 21.75 2.04
C ALA A 76 -10.87 22.05 0.59
N PRO A 77 -11.61 22.86 -0.23
CA PRO A 77 -11.13 23.23 -1.56
C PRO A 77 -9.82 24.04 -1.57
N ARG A 78 -9.51 24.76 -0.48
CA ARG A 78 -8.22 25.46 -0.35
C ARG A 78 -7.08 24.48 -0.02
N ARG A 79 -7.35 23.50 0.84
CA ARG A 79 -6.42 22.38 1.08
C ARG A 79 -6.15 21.59 -0.19
N GLY A 80 -7.20 21.39 -1.03
CA GLY A 80 -7.07 20.76 -2.34
C GLY A 80 -6.11 21.48 -3.29
N LEU A 81 -5.93 22.82 -3.19
CA LEU A 81 -4.94 23.54 -4.01
C LEU A 81 -3.51 23.15 -3.64
N VAL A 82 -3.21 22.98 -2.36
CA VAL A 82 -1.89 22.54 -1.89
C VAL A 82 -1.59 21.14 -2.39
N VAL A 83 -2.58 20.22 -2.32
CA VAL A 83 -2.43 18.84 -2.82
C VAL A 83 -2.28 18.81 -4.36
N ARG A 84 -2.98 19.71 -5.07
CA ARG A 84 -2.80 19.89 -6.54
C ARG A 84 -1.35 20.24 -6.87
N ASP A 85 -0.80 21.23 -6.15
CA ASP A 85 0.53 21.72 -6.42
C ASP A 85 1.62 20.71 -5.99
N LEU A 86 1.31 19.89 -4.96
CA LEU A 86 2.12 18.71 -4.62
C LEU A 86 2.15 17.72 -5.80
N GLY A 87 0.99 17.36 -6.36
CA GLY A 87 0.90 16.48 -7.54
C GLY A 87 1.64 17.07 -8.74
N ALA A 88 1.57 18.40 -8.95
CA ALA A 88 2.29 19.09 -10.03
C ALA A 88 3.82 19.05 -9.83
N ALA A 89 4.31 19.23 -8.61
CA ALA A 89 5.73 19.15 -8.28
C ALA A 89 6.26 17.71 -8.47
N VAL A 90 5.50 16.71 -8.05
CA VAL A 90 5.83 15.28 -8.26
C VAL A 90 5.86 14.94 -9.75
N ARG A 91 4.92 15.47 -10.55
CA ARG A 91 4.91 15.27 -12.01
C ARG A 91 6.18 15.80 -12.68
N GLN A 92 6.75 16.90 -12.19
CA GLN A 92 8.04 17.43 -12.68
C GLN A 92 9.22 16.53 -12.29
N ALA A 93 9.10 15.75 -11.22
CA ALA A 93 10.12 14.86 -10.70
C ALA A 93 9.87 13.37 -11.04
N ILE A 94 8.92 13.05 -11.94
CA ILE A 94 8.48 11.67 -12.19
C ILE A 94 9.63 10.74 -12.59
N GLU A 95 10.49 11.17 -13.50
CA GLU A 95 11.63 10.38 -13.96
C GLU A 95 12.68 10.16 -12.86
N PRO A 96 13.21 11.21 -12.21
CA PRO A 96 14.24 11.02 -11.19
C PRO A 96 13.71 10.29 -9.93
N LEU A 97 12.46 10.49 -9.52
CA LEU A 97 11.86 9.71 -8.43
C LEU A 97 11.68 8.24 -8.83
N GLY A 98 11.17 7.97 -10.04
CA GLY A 98 11.02 6.60 -10.54
C GLY A 98 12.35 5.86 -10.64
N GLU A 99 13.42 6.52 -11.10
CA GLU A 99 14.78 5.94 -11.11
C GLU A 99 15.32 5.71 -9.69
N LEU A 100 15.06 6.61 -8.74
CA LEU A 100 15.46 6.41 -7.33
C LEU A 100 14.73 5.20 -6.72
N ILE A 101 13.43 5.08 -6.93
CA ILE A 101 12.65 3.90 -6.49
C ILE A 101 13.25 2.61 -7.05
N THR A 102 13.60 2.61 -8.34
CA THR A 102 14.25 1.45 -8.98
C THR A 102 15.58 1.12 -8.32
N LEU A 103 16.42 2.12 -8.05
CA LEU A 103 17.73 1.93 -7.42
C LEU A 103 17.64 1.43 -5.98
N GLU A 104 16.67 1.91 -5.22
CA GLU A 104 16.57 1.64 -3.78
C GLU A 104 15.78 0.36 -3.49
N MET A 105 14.74 0.07 -4.28
CA MET A 105 13.84 -1.07 -4.06
C MET A 105 14.10 -2.26 -4.98
N GLY A 106 14.65 -2.01 -6.18
CA GLY A 106 14.96 -3.05 -7.16
C GLY A 106 13.87 -3.35 -8.19
N LYS A 107 12.69 -2.71 -8.13
CA LYS A 107 11.67 -2.85 -9.18
C LYS A 107 12.14 -2.23 -10.49
N ILE A 108 11.66 -2.74 -11.62
CA ILE A 108 12.05 -2.22 -12.94
C ILE A 108 11.64 -0.74 -13.10
N ARG A 109 12.37 -0.01 -13.94
CA ARG A 109 12.16 1.44 -14.14
C ARG A 109 10.72 1.79 -14.50
N ALA A 110 10.06 0.98 -15.32
CA ALA A 110 8.66 1.21 -15.67
C ALA A 110 7.72 1.15 -14.45
N GLU A 111 7.98 0.23 -13.51
CA GLU A 111 7.22 0.12 -12.26
C GLU A 111 7.55 1.26 -11.29
N GLY A 112 8.82 1.71 -11.21
CA GLY A 112 9.20 2.87 -10.43
C GLY A 112 8.51 4.15 -10.90
N ILE A 113 8.48 4.40 -12.21
CA ILE A 113 7.76 5.54 -12.82
C ILE A 113 6.24 5.39 -12.62
N GLY A 114 5.70 4.18 -12.78
CA GLY A 114 4.29 3.89 -12.54
C GLY A 114 3.87 4.20 -11.11
N GLU A 115 4.71 3.91 -10.13
CA GLU A 115 4.45 4.25 -8.73
C GLU A 115 4.37 5.76 -8.50
N VAL A 116 5.25 6.54 -9.13
CA VAL A 116 5.18 8.01 -9.08
C VAL A 116 3.90 8.52 -9.76
N GLN A 117 3.47 7.89 -10.85
CA GLN A 117 2.20 8.22 -11.51
C GLN A 117 1.01 7.96 -10.60
N GLU A 118 0.97 6.85 -9.86
CA GLU A 118 -0.08 6.58 -8.87
C GLU A 118 -0.19 7.70 -7.83
N MET A 119 0.94 8.26 -7.38
CA MET A 119 0.93 9.40 -6.47
C MET A 119 0.33 10.65 -7.12
N ILE A 120 0.60 10.91 -8.39
CA ILE A 120 0.01 12.03 -9.13
C ILE A 120 -1.51 11.83 -9.23
N ASP A 121 -1.95 10.63 -9.59
CA ASP A 121 -3.35 10.29 -9.80
C ASP A 121 -4.17 10.42 -8.50
N ILE A 122 -3.62 10.02 -7.34
CA ILE A 122 -4.31 10.21 -6.06
C ILE A 122 -4.37 11.69 -5.65
N CYS A 123 -3.37 12.50 -5.99
CA CYS A 123 -3.44 13.95 -5.79
C CYS A 123 -4.58 14.56 -6.62
N ASP A 124 -4.69 14.18 -7.89
CA ASP A 124 -5.77 14.63 -8.77
C ASP A 124 -7.16 14.21 -8.25
N PHE A 125 -7.30 12.95 -7.77
CA PHE A 125 -8.51 12.45 -7.12
C PHE A 125 -8.85 13.25 -5.85
N ALA A 126 -7.88 13.51 -4.98
CA ALA A 126 -8.05 14.24 -3.73
C ALA A 126 -8.50 15.69 -3.97
N VAL A 127 -8.03 16.34 -5.05
CA VAL A 127 -8.49 17.68 -5.46
C VAL A 127 -9.99 17.66 -5.75
N GLY A 128 -10.49 16.69 -6.51
CA GLY A 128 -11.90 16.51 -6.77
C GLY A 128 -12.68 16.22 -5.49
N LEU A 129 -12.17 15.31 -4.67
CA LEU A 129 -12.75 14.92 -3.39
C LEU A 129 -12.88 16.09 -2.40
N SER A 130 -11.98 17.07 -2.44
CA SER A 130 -12.03 18.26 -1.56
C SER A 130 -13.35 19.05 -1.64
N ARG A 131 -14.15 18.82 -2.70
CA ARG A 131 -15.47 19.40 -2.90
C ARG A 131 -16.63 18.41 -2.67
N GLN A 132 -16.33 17.20 -2.23
CA GLN A 132 -17.28 16.08 -2.12
C GLN A 132 -17.26 15.42 -0.74
N LEU A 133 -16.79 16.12 0.29
CA LEU A 133 -16.80 15.64 1.68
C LEU A 133 -18.17 15.90 2.33
N TYR A 134 -19.24 15.39 1.74
CA TYR A 134 -20.59 15.66 2.18
C TYR A 134 -21.10 14.68 3.22
N GLY A 135 -21.90 15.24 4.15
CA GLY A 135 -22.71 14.47 5.07
C GLY A 135 -24.14 14.32 4.58
N LEU A 136 -24.96 13.68 5.39
CA LEU A 136 -26.37 13.44 5.15
C LEU A 136 -27.24 14.49 5.82
N THR A 137 -28.36 14.83 5.23
CA THR A 137 -29.46 15.54 5.90
C THR A 137 -30.65 14.61 5.98
N MET A 138 -31.24 14.49 7.16
CA MET A 138 -32.34 13.56 7.42
C MET A 138 -33.48 14.25 8.21
N PRO A 139 -34.75 13.80 8.05
CA PRO A 139 -35.86 14.34 8.81
C PRO A 139 -35.70 14.06 10.31
N SER A 140 -36.16 15.00 11.12
CA SER A 140 -36.32 14.81 12.56
C SER A 140 -37.72 14.29 12.88
N GLU A 141 -37.85 13.51 13.94
CA GLU A 141 -39.14 13.10 14.50
C GLU A 141 -39.86 14.26 15.20
N ARG A 142 -39.15 15.39 15.45
CA ARG A 142 -39.69 16.54 16.17
C ARG A 142 -40.05 17.66 15.20
N PRO A 143 -41.25 18.30 15.32
CA PRO A 143 -41.60 19.49 14.55
C PRO A 143 -40.58 20.62 14.82
N GLY A 144 -40.24 21.37 13.77
CA GLY A 144 -39.32 22.49 13.88
C GLY A 144 -37.85 22.11 14.13
N HIS A 145 -37.47 20.88 13.83
CA HIS A 145 -36.10 20.38 13.98
C HIS A 145 -35.54 19.84 12.66
N ARG A 146 -34.23 19.90 12.49
CA ARG A 146 -33.49 19.31 11.39
C ARG A 146 -32.31 18.51 11.92
N MET A 147 -32.10 17.34 11.39
CA MET A 147 -30.92 16.52 11.66
C MET A 147 -29.97 16.51 10.46
N ALA A 148 -28.68 16.47 10.75
CA ALA A 148 -27.66 16.30 9.75
C ALA A 148 -26.46 15.51 10.31
N GLU A 149 -25.70 14.92 9.42
CA GLU A 149 -24.36 14.38 9.72
C GLU A 149 -23.32 15.24 9.01
N GLN A 150 -22.25 15.56 9.72
CA GLN A 150 -21.10 16.30 9.20
C GLN A 150 -19.83 15.53 9.47
N TRP A 151 -18.84 15.75 8.62
CA TRP A 151 -17.54 15.15 8.75
C TRP A 151 -16.50 16.21 9.10
N HIS A 152 -15.67 15.90 10.09
CA HIS A 152 -14.61 16.78 10.59
C HIS A 152 -13.27 16.06 10.61
N PRO A 153 -12.14 16.76 10.42
CA PRO A 153 -10.81 16.18 10.54
C PRO A 153 -10.61 15.42 11.85
N LEU A 154 -9.79 14.37 11.80
CA LEU A 154 -9.43 13.61 13.02
C LEU A 154 -8.35 14.32 13.83
N GLY A 155 -7.29 14.78 13.18
CA GLY A 155 -6.08 15.28 13.81
C GLY A 155 -4.83 14.94 13.02
N PRO A 156 -3.64 15.01 13.63
CA PRO A 156 -2.46 14.42 13.04
C PRO A 156 -2.64 12.90 12.96
N ILE A 157 -2.25 12.29 11.86
CA ILE A 157 -2.29 10.83 11.67
C ILE A 157 -0.89 10.27 11.49
N GLY A 158 -0.67 9.04 11.93
CA GLY A 158 0.56 8.29 11.64
C GLY A 158 0.39 7.42 10.41
N VAL A 159 1.34 7.50 9.47
CA VAL A 159 1.39 6.64 8.28
C VAL A 159 2.70 5.89 8.28
N ILE A 160 2.65 4.56 8.42
CA ILE A 160 3.80 3.66 8.45
C ILE A 160 3.75 2.81 7.20
N THR A 161 4.74 2.96 6.31
CA THR A 161 4.74 2.32 5.00
C THR A 161 5.80 1.25 4.84
N ALA A 162 5.56 0.30 3.94
CA ALA A 162 6.49 -0.78 3.59
C ALA A 162 7.43 -0.37 2.45
N PHE A 163 8.46 -1.19 2.22
CA PHE A 163 9.54 -0.92 1.26
C PHE A 163 9.10 -1.06 -0.21
N ASN A 164 8.11 -1.88 -0.48
CA ASN A 164 7.78 -2.32 -1.85
C ASN A 164 7.06 -1.27 -2.70
N PHE A 165 6.41 -0.29 -2.05
CA PHE A 165 5.85 0.91 -2.67
C PHE A 165 6.23 2.13 -1.83
N PRO A 166 7.47 2.61 -1.98
CA PRO A 166 8.06 3.63 -1.11
C PRO A 166 7.26 4.92 -0.97
N ILE A 167 6.55 5.38 -2.02
CA ILE A 167 5.78 6.62 -2.00
C ILE A 167 4.29 6.45 -2.29
N ALA A 168 3.86 5.46 -3.10
CA ALA A 168 2.46 5.34 -3.49
C ALA A 168 1.55 5.15 -2.28
N VAL A 169 1.86 4.20 -1.39
CA VAL A 169 1.05 3.92 -0.20
C VAL A 169 1.00 5.12 0.75
N TRP A 170 2.12 5.83 0.92
CA TRP A 170 2.09 7.08 1.67
C TRP A 170 1.15 8.09 1.04
N SER A 171 1.21 8.26 -0.27
CA SER A 171 0.41 9.25 -0.99
C SER A 171 -1.09 8.96 -0.95
N TRP A 172 -1.48 7.66 -1.00
CA TRP A 172 -2.89 7.25 -0.87
C TRP A 172 -3.49 7.70 0.46
N ASN A 173 -2.69 7.65 1.52
CA ASN A 173 -3.07 8.17 2.83
C ASN A 173 -2.95 9.70 2.89
N ALA A 174 -1.78 10.24 2.54
CA ALA A 174 -1.43 11.64 2.78
C ALA A 174 -2.26 12.63 1.97
N ALA A 175 -2.53 12.35 0.68
CA ALA A 175 -3.34 13.24 -0.16
C ALA A 175 -4.79 13.30 0.32
N ILE A 176 -5.37 12.16 0.67
CA ILE A 176 -6.74 12.06 1.18
C ILE A 176 -6.86 12.70 2.56
N ALA A 177 -5.97 12.35 3.50
CA ALA A 177 -5.95 12.93 4.84
C ALA A 177 -5.79 14.46 4.80
N ALA A 178 -4.89 14.96 3.94
CA ALA A 178 -4.68 16.40 3.80
C ALA A 178 -5.94 17.15 3.34
N VAL A 179 -6.66 16.68 2.32
CA VAL A 179 -7.92 17.33 1.91
C VAL A 179 -9.02 17.18 2.95
N CYS A 180 -9.01 16.09 3.73
CA CYS A 180 -9.90 15.93 4.89
C CYS A 180 -9.56 16.91 6.02
N GLY A 181 -8.33 17.44 6.07
CA GLY A 181 -7.90 18.46 7.03
C GLY A 181 -6.98 17.92 8.13
N ASP A 182 -6.49 16.70 7.98
CA ASP A 182 -5.51 16.08 8.85
C ASP A 182 -4.08 16.48 8.45
N THR A 183 -3.15 16.34 9.38
CA THR A 183 -1.72 16.40 9.14
C THR A 183 -1.12 15.00 9.23
N VAL A 184 0.04 14.78 8.61
CA VAL A 184 0.60 13.44 8.42
C VAL A 184 2.01 13.35 8.99
N VAL A 185 2.22 12.39 9.88
CA VAL A 185 3.52 11.95 10.36
C VAL A 185 3.88 10.65 9.64
N TRP A 186 4.85 10.69 8.75
CA TRP A 186 5.27 9.56 7.94
C TRP A 186 6.47 8.82 8.51
N LYS A 187 6.35 7.52 8.72
CA LYS A 187 7.46 6.61 8.95
C LYS A 187 7.60 5.65 7.77
N PRO A 188 8.56 5.86 6.87
CA PRO A 188 8.84 4.95 5.78
C PRO A 188 9.53 3.67 6.27
N SER A 189 9.66 2.68 5.38
CA SER A 189 10.53 1.53 5.61
C SER A 189 12.00 1.97 5.70
N GLU A 190 12.75 1.35 6.59
CA GLU A 190 14.20 1.51 6.72
C GLU A 190 14.98 0.97 5.52
N LEU A 191 14.35 0.18 4.65
CA LEU A 191 14.96 -0.35 3.43
C LEU A 191 14.92 0.64 2.26
N THR A 192 14.01 1.63 2.30
CA THR A 192 13.82 2.61 1.23
C THR A 192 13.69 4.04 1.77
N PRO A 193 14.66 4.51 2.59
CA PRO A 193 14.57 5.80 3.25
C PRO A 193 14.86 6.99 2.33
N LEU A 194 15.69 6.81 1.28
CA LEU A 194 16.09 7.92 0.40
C LEU A 194 14.93 8.44 -0.45
N THR A 195 14.07 7.54 -0.91
CA THR A 195 12.85 7.91 -1.63
C THR A 195 11.95 8.79 -0.75
N ALA A 196 11.85 8.48 0.54
CA ALA A 196 11.06 9.28 1.49
C ALA A 196 11.72 10.65 1.76
N VAL A 197 13.03 10.72 1.88
CA VAL A 197 13.77 11.98 2.01
C VAL A 197 13.57 12.88 0.79
N ALA A 198 13.70 12.32 -0.42
CA ALA A 198 13.45 13.03 -1.67
C ALA A 198 12.02 13.59 -1.73
N MET A 199 11.03 12.76 -1.36
CA MET A 199 9.63 13.16 -1.35
C MET A 199 9.36 14.26 -0.32
N GLN A 200 10.00 14.20 0.86
CA GLN A 200 9.87 15.24 1.89
C GLN A 200 10.46 16.58 1.42
N HIS A 201 11.54 16.59 0.65
CA HIS A 201 12.06 17.82 0.04
C HIS A 201 11.05 18.46 -0.91
N ILE A 202 10.37 17.65 -1.75
CA ILE A 202 9.33 18.14 -2.66
C ILE A 202 8.14 18.68 -1.86
N ALA A 203 7.66 17.95 -0.84
CA ALA A 203 6.56 18.38 0.01
C ALA A 203 6.89 19.69 0.76
N ASN A 204 8.12 19.82 1.27
CA ASN A 204 8.59 21.03 1.94
C ASN A 204 8.58 22.24 1.01
N SER A 205 9.03 22.09 -0.25
CA SER A 205 8.99 23.19 -1.23
C SER A 205 7.57 23.70 -1.43
N VAL A 206 6.61 22.79 -1.63
CA VAL A 206 5.20 23.17 -1.80
C VAL A 206 4.63 23.80 -0.52
N MET A 207 4.91 23.24 0.64
CA MET A 207 4.44 23.84 1.91
C MET A 207 5.01 25.26 2.11
N ALA A 208 6.28 25.49 1.76
CA ALA A 208 6.92 26.79 1.85
C ALA A 208 6.23 27.84 0.97
N ASP A 209 5.85 27.50 -0.27
CA ASP A 209 5.14 28.39 -1.20
C ASP A 209 3.79 28.87 -0.63
N TYR A 210 3.19 28.11 0.26
CA TYR A 210 1.93 28.44 0.94
C TYR A 210 2.11 29.00 2.35
N GLY A 211 3.36 29.15 2.84
CA GLY A 211 3.65 29.54 4.21
C GLY A 211 3.15 28.53 5.26
N LEU A 212 3.09 27.24 4.90
CA LEU A 212 2.60 26.17 5.74
C LEU A 212 3.76 25.37 6.34
N SER A 213 3.54 24.79 7.53
CA SER A 213 4.48 23.87 8.17
C SER A 213 3.71 22.79 8.94
N GLY A 214 4.33 21.62 9.12
CA GLY A 214 3.76 20.53 9.90
C GLY A 214 2.61 19.75 9.23
N ILE A 215 2.30 20.00 7.94
CA ILE A 215 1.25 19.28 7.23
C ILE A 215 1.73 17.88 6.83
N PHE A 216 2.92 17.81 6.24
CA PHE A 216 3.61 16.58 5.91
C PHE A 216 4.95 16.57 6.65
N THR A 217 5.13 15.61 7.53
CA THR A 217 6.33 15.47 8.36
C THR A 217 6.91 14.07 8.23
N LEU A 218 8.21 13.90 8.53
CA LEU A 218 8.95 12.66 8.30
C LEU A 218 9.69 12.22 9.57
N ALA A 219 9.64 10.91 9.85
CA ALA A 219 10.43 10.27 10.90
C ALA A 219 10.96 8.91 10.40
N VAL A 220 12.13 8.89 9.79
CA VAL A 220 12.83 7.67 9.35
C VAL A 220 13.38 6.93 10.58
N GLY A 221 13.25 5.62 10.58
CA GLY A 221 13.83 4.78 11.62
C GLY A 221 13.28 3.36 11.61
N GLY A 222 13.82 2.54 12.48
CA GLY A 222 13.44 1.15 12.65
C GLY A 222 12.11 0.97 13.42
N PRO A 223 11.87 -0.26 13.92
CA PRO A 223 10.66 -0.59 14.67
C PRO A 223 10.41 0.28 15.91
N ASP A 224 11.47 0.85 16.53
CA ASP A 224 11.35 1.70 17.71
C ASP A 224 10.60 3.00 17.41
N VAL A 225 10.92 3.66 16.30
CA VAL A 225 10.21 4.84 15.82
C VAL A 225 8.75 4.49 15.54
N GLY A 226 8.48 3.34 14.89
CA GLY A 226 7.13 2.86 14.67
C GLY A 226 6.35 2.65 15.96
N ARG A 227 6.95 2.02 16.97
CA ARG A 227 6.33 1.82 18.29
C ARG A 227 6.01 3.13 18.99
N GLN A 228 6.88 4.13 18.90
CA GLN A 228 6.62 5.45 19.47
C GLN A 228 5.42 6.12 18.82
N LEU A 229 5.33 6.12 17.48
CA LEU A 229 4.16 6.67 16.77
C LEU A 229 2.87 5.95 17.14
N VAL A 230 2.89 4.62 17.17
CA VAL A 230 1.72 3.79 17.48
C VAL A 230 1.21 4.03 18.89
N ALA A 231 2.11 4.26 19.84
CA ALA A 231 1.77 4.51 21.25
C ALA A 231 1.26 5.94 21.53
N ASP A 232 1.53 6.89 20.63
CA ASP A 232 1.20 8.30 20.86
C ASP A 232 -0.30 8.60 20.70
N GLY A 233 -0.93 9.05 21.77
CA GLY A 233 -2.37 9.37 21.81
C GLY A 233 -2.77 10.59 20.96
N ARG A 234 -1.82 11.44 20.55
CA ARG A 234 -2.07 12.58 19.65
C ARG A 234 -2.33 12.17 18.22
N LEU A 235 -2.00 10.90 17.85
CA LEU A 235 -2.23 10.32 16.54
C LEU A 235 -3.49 9.43 16.57
N PRO A 236 -4.70 9.97 16.40
CA PRO A 236 -5.96 9.23 16.55
C PRO A 236 -6.13 8.09 15.54
N LEU A 237 -5.41 8.16 14.42
CA LEU A 237 -5.38 7.13 13.38
C LEU A 237 -3.94 6.74 13.06
N ILE A 238 -3.69 5.44 12.98
CA ILE A 238 -2.47 4.87 12.41
C ILE A 238 -2.84 4.06 11.16
N SER A 239 -2.34 4.47 10.01
CA SER A 239 -2.29 3.60 8.82
C SER A 239 -0.97 2.83 8.83
N PHE A 240 -1.04 1.52 8.72
CA PHE A 240 0.11 0.62 8.73
C PHE A 240 0.06 -0.35 7.57
N THR A 241 1.09 -0.32 6.75
CA THR A 241 1.32 -1.30 5.67
C THR A 241 2.56 -2.12 5.98
N GLY A 242 2.43 -3.44 6.00
CA GLY A 242 3.55 -4.32 6.34
C GLY A 242 3.16 -5.78 6.55
N SER A 243 3.98 -6.53 7.32
CA SER A 243 3.69 -7.93 7.59
C SER A 243 2.50 -8.11 8.52
N THR A 244 1.76 -9.22 8.36
CA THR A 244 0.63 -9.58 9.24
C THR A 244 1.04 -9.63 10.72
N ALA A 245 2.23 -10.14 11.04
CA ALA A 245 2.71 -10.20 12.42
C ALA A 245 2.90 -8.80 13.04
N SER A 246 3.52 -7.88 12.28
CA SER A 246 3.68 -6.49 12.72
C SER A 246 2.34 -5.75 12.80
N GLY A 247 1.45 -5.97 11.83
CA GLY A 247 0.12 -5.38 11.81
C GLY A 247 -0.73 -5.77 13.02
N ARG A 248 -0.66 -7.03 13.46
CA ARG A 248 -1.32 -7.49 14.70
C ARG A 248 -0.81 -6.76 15.94
N ALA A 249 0.51 -6.54 16.04
CA ALA A 249 1.10 -5.79 17.14
C ALA A 249 0.67 -4.31 17.13
N VAL A 250 0.63 -3.70 15.94
CA VAL A 250 0.13 -2.32 15.76
C VAL A 250 -1.35 -2.23 16.16
N ALA A 251 -2.19 -3.14 15.66
CA ALA A 251 -3.62 -3.17 15.99
C ALA A 251 -3.87 -3.24 17.51
N GLN A 252 -3.15 -4.14 18.20
CA GLN A 252 -3.27 -4.28 19.66
C GLN A 252 -2.86 -3.01 20.39
N ALA A 253 -1.75 -2.39 20.03
CA ALA A 253 -1.25 -1.18 20.66
C ALA A 253 -2.18 0.03 20.42
N VAL A 254 -2.69 0.19 19.20
CA VAL A 254 -3.65 1.24 18.85
C VAL A 254 -4.99 1.02 19.59
N ALA A 255 -5.50 -0.21 19.63
CA ALA A 255 -6.73 -0.54 20.32
C ALA A 255 -6.62 -0.32 21.85
N ALA A 256 -5.47 -0.57 22.45
CA ALA A 256 -5.23 -0.35 23.89
C ALA A 256 -5.44 1.11 24.31
N ARG A 257 -5.27 2.08 23.39
CA ARG A 257 -5.52 3.51 23.61
C ARG A 257 -6.80 4.04 22.95
N LEU A 258 -7.67 3.13 22.47
CA LEU A 258 -8.93 3.46 21.77
C LEU A 258 -8.72 4.29 20.49
N GLY A 259 -7.55 4.18 19.87
CA GLY A 259 -7.25 4.77 18.57
C GLY A 259 -7.88 3.98 17.41
N LYS A 260 -7.78 4.51 16.21
CA LYS A 260 -8.20 3.87 14.96
C LYS A 260 -7.00 3.35 14.20
N SER A 261 -7.19 2.29 13.41
CA SER A 261 -6.15 1.78 12.51
C SER A 261 -6.73 1.45 11.13
N ILE A 262 -5.93 1.70 10.09
CA ILE A 262 -6.06 1.11 8.77
C ILE A 262 -4.88 0.14 8.64
N LEU A 263 -5.15 -1.11 8.28
CA LEU A 263 -4.13 -2.15 8.21
C LEU A 263 -4.15 -2.79 6.84
N GLU A 264 -3.04 -2.60 6.12
CA GLU A 264 -2.80 -3.21 4.82
C GLU A 264 -1.63 -4.19 4.94
N LEU A 265 -1.96 -5.46 5.10
CA LEU A 265 -1.01 -6.51 5.44
C LEU A 265 -0.78 -7.46 4.27
N GLY A 266 -0.21 -8.65 4.56
CA GLY A 266 0.09 -9.64 3.54
C GLY A 266 -1.14 -10.14 2.77
N GLY A 267 -0.89 -10.66 1.58
CA GLY A 267 -1.88 -11.27 0.71
C GLY A 267 -1.39 -12.62 0.16
N ASN A 268 -2.31 -13.54 -0.06
CA ASN A 268 -2.01 -14.83 -0.71
C ASN A 268 -2.98 -15.06 -1.88
N ASN A 269 -2.89 -14.14 -2.83
CA ASN A 269 -3.90 -13.91 -3.86
C ASN A 269 -3.96 -15.06 -4.86
N ALA A 270 -5.19 -15.45 -5.24
CA ALA A 270 -5.43 -16.48 -6.23
C ALA A 270 -6.08 -15.91 -7.49
N ILE A 271 -5.71 -16.50 -8.62
CA ILE A 271 -6.46 -16.43 -9.87
C ILE A 271 -7.12 -17.78 -10.12
N VAL A 272 -8.44 -17.80 -10.21
CA VAL A 272 -9.23 -18.95 -10.64
C VAL A 272 -9.32 -18.93 -12.16
N VAL A 273 -9.03 -20.06 -12.82
CA VAL A 273 -9.14 -20.19 -14.28
C VAL A 273 -10.10 -21.34 -14.58
N THR A 274 -11.23 -21.00 -15.20
CA THR A 274 -12.24 -22.02 -15.57
C THR A 274 -11.91 -22.66 -16.91
N ALA A 275 -12.64 -23.73 -17.23
CA ALA A 275 -12.43 -24.49 -18.47
C ALA A 275 -12.77 -23.68 -19.73
N ASP A 276 -13.63 -22.67 -19.62
CA ASP A 276 -14.08 -21.77 -20.69
C ASP A 276 -13.28 -20.46 -20.76
N ALA A 277 -12.26 -20.27 -19.93
CA ALA A 277 -11.50 -19.05 -19.87
C ALA A 277 -10.67 -18.76 -21.14
N ASP A 278 -10.54 -17.49 -21.51
CA ASP A 278 -9.52 -17.04 -22.46
C ASP A 278 -8.13 -17.21 -21.84
N LEU A 279 -7.42 -18.26 -22.27
CA LEU A 279 -6.11 -18.60 -21.73
C LEU A 279 -4.99 -17.63 -22.17
N ASP A 280 -5.15 -16.89 -23.25
CA ASP A 280 -4.18 -15.86 -23.65
C ASP A 280 -4.27 -14.66 -22.71
N LEU A 281 -5.49 -14.24 -22.39
CA LEU A 281 -5.74 -13.17 -21.42
C LEU A 281 -5.28 -13.59 -20.02
N ALA A 282 -5.68 -14.80 -19.58
CA ALA A 282 -5.32 -15.34 -18.27
C ALA A 282 -3.80 -15.46 -18.11
N THR A 283 -3.08 -15.96 -19.12
CA THR A 283 -1.61 -16.12 -19.09
C THR A 283 -0.92 -14.78 -18.86
N ARG A 284 -1.29 -13.73 -19.60
CA ARG A 284 -0.70 -12.40 -19.45
C ARG A 284 -0.94 -11.81 -18.05
N ALA A 285 -2.16 -11.90 -17.55
CA ALA A 285 -2.51 -11.40 -16.23
C ALA A 285 -1.80 -12.16 -15.11
N ILE A 286 -1.72 -13.50 -15.20
CA ILE A 286 -1.02 -14.34 -14.23
C ILE A 286 0.47 -14.00 -14.19
N VAL A 287 1.13 -13.93 -15.35
CA VAL A 287 2.56 -13.60 -15.44
C VAL A 287 2.85 -12.24 -14.85
N PHE A 288 2.08 -11.21 -15.23
CA PHE A 288 2.24 -9.87 -14.68
C PHE A 288 2.03 -9.85 -13.16
N GLY A 289 0.97 -10.50 -12.66
CA GLY A 289 0.66 -10.55 -11.24
C GLY A 289 1.69 -11.34 -10.40
N ALA A 290 2.26 -12.41 -10.94
CA ALA A 290 3.19 -13.27 -10.21
C ALA A 290 4.65 -12.76 -10.24
N VAL A 291 5.07 -12.12 -11.33
CA VAL A 291 6.47 -11.74 -11.57
C VAL A 291 6.71 -10.26 -11.31
N GLY A 292 5.69 -9.41 -11.48
CA GLY A 292 5.80 -7.97 -11.26
C GLY A 292 6.41 -7.64 -9.90
N THR A 293 7.33 -6.68 -9.87
CA THR A 293 8.10 -6.29 -8.67
C THR A 293 8.81 -7.48 -7.99
N ALA A 294 9.23 -8.48 -8.77
CA ALA A 294 9.78 -9.75 -8.29
C ALA A 294 8.88 -10.47 -7.26
N GLY A 295 7.56 -10.45 -7.46
CA GLY A 295 6.59 -11.03 -6.53
C GLY A 295 6.47 -10.30 -5.19
N GLN A 296 7.04 -9.09 -5.07
CA GLN A 296 7.08 -8.31 -3.82
C GLN A 296 5.93 -7.29 -3.75
N ARG A 297 4.72 -7.69 -4.18
CA ARG A 297 3.48 -6.92 -3.96
C ARG A 297 2.56 -7.69 -3.01
N CYS A 298 1.84 -6.96 -2.17
CA CYS A 298 0.77 -7.56 -1.36
C CYS A 298 -0.32 -8.21 -2.25
N THR A 299 -0.53 -7.67 -3.46
CA THR A 299 -1.47 -8.17 -4.46
C THR A 299 -0.87 -9.18 -5.44
N SER A 300 0.41 -9.60 -5.30
CA SER A 300 1.01 -10.60 -6.20
C SER A 300 0.16 -11.85 -6.31
N THR A 301 0.00 -12.35 -7.54
CA THR A 301 -0.63 -13.66 -7.78
C THR A 301 0.30 -14.75 -7.28
N ARG A 302 -0.10 -15.47 -6.24
CA ARG A 302 0.71 -16.54 -5.62
C ARG A 302 0.15 -17.91 -5.90
N ARG A 303 -1.15 -18.00 -6.18
CA ARG A 303 -1.86 -19.26 -6.48
C ARG A 303 -2.65 -19.11 -7.78
N VAL A 304 -2.56 -20.11 -8.63
CA VAL A 304 -3.50 -20.32 -9.73
C VAL A 304 -4.28 -21.58 -9.41
N ILE A 305 -5.60 -21.47 -9.35
CA ILE A 305 -6.53 -22.55 -9.14
C ILE A 305 -7.24 -22.78 -10.47
N VAL A 306 -6.84 -23.83 -11.20
CA VAL A 306 -7.28 -24.05 -12.58
C VAL A 306 -8.17 -25.29 -12.69
N GLN A 307 -9.28 -25.17 -13.41
CA GLN A 307 -10.07 -26.33 -13.75
C GLN A 307 -9.30 -27.29 -14.66
N ARG A 308 -9.35 -28.57 -14.34
CA ARG A 308 -8.56 -29.65 -14.98
C ARG A 308 -8.54 -29.61 -16.52
N PRO A 309 -9.65 -29.34 -17.23
CA PRO A 309 -9.62 -29.28 -18.69
C PRO A 309 -8.70 -28.20 -19.26
N ALA A 310 -8.46 -27.09 -18.54
CA ALA A 310 -7.59 -25.99 -18.95
C ALA A 310 -6.15 -26.13 -18.44
N ALA A 311 -5.90 -27.02 -17.45
CA ALA A 311 -4.67 -27.03 -16.67
C ALA A 311 -3.40 -27.30 -17.51
N ALA A 312 -3.44 -28.31 -18.39
CA ALA A 312 -2.27 -28.69 -19.19
C ALA A 312 -1.85 -27.57 -20.16
N GLU A 313 -2.81 -26.99 -20.86
CA GLU A 313 -2.53 -25.90 -21.82
C GLU A 313 -2.08 -24.63 -21.09
N LEU A 314 -2.75 -24.24 -19.99
CA LEU A 314 -2.34 -23.10 -19.19
C LEU A 314 -0.92 -23.27 -18.65
N THR A 315 -0.58 -24.45 -18.11
CA THR A 315 0.76 -24.76 -17.61
C THR A 315 1.80 -24.61 -18.71
N ALA A 316 1.53 -25.14 -19.92
CA ALA A 316 2.43 -25.02 -21.06
C ALA A 316 2.62 -23.56 -21.49
N ARG A 317 1.56 -22.75 -21.50
CA ARG A 317 1.63 -21.30 -21.82
C ARG A 317 2.44 -20.54 -20.77
N LEU A 318 2.20 -20.76 -19.50
CA LEU A 318 2.94 -20.14 -18.39
C LEU A 318 4.41 -20.51 -18.46
N THR A 319 4.76 -21.78 -18.70
CA THR A 319 6.15 -22.22 -18.82
C THR A 319 6.87 -21.51 -19.98
N ARG A 320 6.21 -21.39 -21.13
CA ARG A 320 6.77 -20.63 -22.27
C ARG A 320 6.96 -19.14 -21.95
N ALA A 321 6.01 -18.52 -21.23
CA ALA A 321 6.11 -17.13 -20.85
C ALA A 321 7.24 -16.90 -19.82
N TYR A 322 7.35 -17.76 -18.82
CA TYR A 322 8.40 -17.70 -17.79
C TYR A 322 9.80 -17.86 -18.40
N ALA A 323 9.96 -18.70 -19.41
CA ALA A 323 11.23 -18.89 -20.12
C ALA A 323 11.75 -17.62 -20.84
N GLN A 324 10.87 -16.65 -21.10
CA GLN A 324 11.24 -15.37 -21.71
C GLN A 324 11.65 -14.32 -20.68
N ILE A 325 11.31 -14.51 -19.40
CA ILE A 325 11.59 -13.56 -18.32
C ILE A 325 13.00 -13.83 -17.81
N ARG A 326 13.90 -12.88 -18.06
CA ARG A 326 15.28 -12.95 -17.58
C ARG A 326 15.49 -11.91 -16.48
N PRO A 327 15.99 -12.33 -15.31
CA PRO A 327 16.47 -11.39 -14.31
C PRO A 327 17.61 -10.53 -14.88
N GLY A 328 17.61 -9.23 -14.57
CA GLY A 328 18.60 -8.29 -15.07
C GLY A 328 18.55 -6.94 -14.41
N ASP A 329 19.46 -6.03 -14.81
CA ASP A 329 19.48 -4.66 -14.31
C ASP A 329 18.11 -3.99 -14.51
N PRO A 330 17.42 -3.60 -13.42
CA PRO A 330 16.08 -3.02 -13.49
C PRO A 330 16.02 -1.66 -14.18
N LEU A 331 17.16 -0.98 -14.36
CA LEU A 331 17.26 0.26 -15.13
C LEU A 331 17.48 0.02 -16.63
N ALA A 332 17.85 -1.21 -17.04
CA ALA A 332 18.06 -1.53 -18.44
C ALA A 332 16.71 -1.69 -19.18
N GLU A 333 16.65 -1.20 -20.40
CA GLU A 333 15.48 -1.35 -21.26
C GLU A 333 15.20 -2.83 -21.55
N GLY A 334 13.93 -3.23 -21.47
CA GLY A 334 13.49 -4.61 -21.74
C GLY A 334 13.67 -5.57 -20.55
N THR A 335 14.24 -5.16 -19.43
CA THR A 335 14.26 -5.97 -18.21
C THR A 335 12.83 -6.10 -17.66
N LEU A 336 12.43 -7.34 -17.32
CA LEU A 336 11.11 -7.66 -16.79
C LEU A 336 11.14 -8.11 -15.33
N LEU A 337 12.31 -8.45 -14.79
CA LEU A 337 12.49 -8.95 -13.43
C LEU A 337 13.76 -8.37 -12.81
N GLY A 338 13.60 -7.53 -11.81
CA GLY A 338 14.66 -7.02 -10.95
C GLY A 338 14.98 -7.98 -9.79
N PRO A 339 15.88 -7.57 -8.87
CA PRO A 339 16.25 -8.36 -7.70
C PRO A 339 15.16 -8.37 -6.62
N LEU A 340 15.31 -9.26 -5.65
CA LEU A 340 14.68 -9.14 -4.34
C LEU A 340 15.39 -8.06 -3.52
N VAL A 341 14.67 -7.44 -2.58
CA VAL A 341 15.17 -6.26 -1.85
C VAL A 341 16.29 -6.57 -0.84
N THR A 342 16.38 -7.81 -0.34
CA THR A 342 17.38 -8.21 0.66
C THR A 342 17.91 -9.62 0.43
N PRO A 343 19.13 -9.96 0.91
CA PRO A 343 19.61 -11.34 0.91
C PRO A 343 18.71 -12.30 1.70
N THR A 344 18.06 -11.81 2.76
CA THR A 344 17.11 -12.60 3.55
C THR A 344 15.90 -13.01 2.71
N ALA A 345 15.41 -12.15 1.83
CA ALA A 345 14.31 -12.48 0.91
C ALA A 345 14.69 -13.59 -0.07
N VAL A 346 15.94 -13.60 -0.56
CA VAL A 346 16.47 -14.69 -1.38
C VAL A 346 16.47 -16.02 -0.62
N ALA A 347 17.00 -16.03 0.60
CA ALA A 347 17.05 -17.23 1.44
C ALA A 347 15.63 -17.75 1.79
N GLN A 348 14.68 -16.84 2.03
CA GLN A 348 13.27 -17.20 2.26
C GLN A 348 12.62 -17.82 1.03
N MET A 349 12.88 -17.29 -0.17
CA MET A 349 12.41 -17.88 -1.41
C MET A 349 12.94 -19.30 -1.61
N GLU A 350 14.27 -19.51 -1.46
CA GLU A 350 14.87 -20.83 -1.60
C GLU A 350 14.33 -21.83 -0.56
N ALA A 351 14.11 -21.37 0.67
CA ALA A 351 13.50 -22.20 1.71
C ALA A 351 12.05 -22.59 1.33
N ALA A 352 11.27 -21.68 0.78
CA ALA A 352 9.91 -21.94 0.33
C ALA A 352 9.86 -22.95 -0.82
N VAL A 353 10.77 -22.85 -1.79
CA VAL A 353 10.87 -23.83 -2.89
C VAL A 353 11.23 -25.20 -2.36
N ARG A 354 12.22 -25.31 -1.45
CA ARG A 354 12.59 -26.59 -0.82
C ARG A 354 11.41 -27.21 -0.05
N GLN A 355 10.66 -26.38 0.69
CA GLN A 355 9.49 -26.84 1.43
C GLN A 355 8.38 -27.31 0.49
N ALA A 356 8.10 -26.57 -0.60
CA ALA A 356 7.10 -26.98 -1.59
C ALA A 356 7.41 -28.34 -2.20
N VAL A 357 8.68 -28.60 -2.54
CA VAL A 357 9.12 -29.91 -3.03
C VAL A 357 8.96 -30.99 -1.96
N ALA A 358 9.31 -30.72 -0.69
CA ALA A 358 9.13 -31.66 0.41
C ALA A 358 7.64 -31.97 0.67
N GLU A 359 6.74 -31.05 0.38
CA GLU A 359 5.29 -31.21 0.45
C GLU A 359 4.67 -31.83 -0.81
N GLY A 360 5.50 -32.37 -1.72
CA GLY A 360 5.08 -33.09 -2.93
C GLY A 360 4.94 -32.22 -4.18
N GLY A 361 5.42 -31.00 -4.14
CA GLY A 361 5.41 -30.09 -5.29
C GLY A 361 6.44 -30.46 -6.36
N GLU A 362 6.06 -30.25 -7.61
CA GLU A 362 6.91 -30.38 -8.81
C GLU A 362 7.32 -28.98 -9.29
N VAL A 363 8.62 -28.69 -9.31
CA VAL A 363 9.13 -27.44 -9.91
C VAL A 363 9.07 -27.56 -11.43
N VAL A 364 8.11 -26.85 -12.04
CA VAL A 364 7.90 -26.83 -13.48
C VAL A 364 8.87 -25.88 -14.15
N PHE A 365 9.22 -24.76 -13.48
CA PHE A 365 10.17 -23.77 -13.97
C PHE A 365 10.87 -23.05 -12.83
N GLY A 366 12.16 -22.66 -13.02
CA GLY A 366 12.93 -21.82 -12.11
C GLY A 366 13.34 -22.52 -10.81
N GLY A 367 13.17 -21.83 -9.69
CA GLY A 367 13.44 -22.37 -8.36
C GLY A 367 14.81 -22.05 -7.78
N ARG A 368 15.60 -21.19 -8.41
CA ARG A 368 17.01 -20.94 -8.05
C ARG A 368 17.32 -19.47 -7.87
N ALA A 369 18.28 -19.20 -6.97
CA ALA A 369 18.98 -17.93 -6.96
C ALA A 369 19.88 -17.79 -8.21
N ARG A 370 20.14 -16.55 -8.62
CA ARG A 370 20.93 -16.19 -9.80
C ARG A 370 22.13 -15.30 -9.44
N PRO A 371 23.07 -15.82 -8.64
CA PRO A 371 24.27 -15.06 -8.23
C PRO A 371 25.17 -14.66 -9.42
N ASP A 372 25.02 -15.32 -10.59
CA ASP A 372 25.66 -14.98 -11.84
C ASP A 372 25.14 -13.65 -12.44
N VAL A 373 23.92 -13.22 -12.09
CA VAL A 373 23.33 -11.93 -12.49
C VAL A 373 23.64 -10.86 -11.44
N GLY A 374 23.51 -11.20 -10.16
CA GLY A 374 23.80 -10.34 -9.03
C GLY A 374 23.38 -10.96 -7.70
N PRO A 375 23.72 -10.31 -6.56
CA PRO A 375 23.65 -10.94 -5.24
C PRO A 375 22.22 -11.28 -4.77
N GLN A 376 21.20 -10.62 -5.30
CA GLN A 376 19.83 -10.76 -4.83
C GLN A 376 18.85 -11.16 -5.93
N PHE A 377 19.37 -11.65 -7.06
CA PHE A 377 18.53 -12.11 -8.16
C PHE A 377 18.08 -13.57 -7.99
N VAL A 378 16.86 -13.82 -8.45
CA VAL A 378 16.23 -15.15 -8.43
C VAL A 378 15.53 -15.42 -9.75
N GLU A 379 15.28 -16.69 -10.06
CA GLU A 379 14.42 -17.07 -11.19
C GLU A 379 12.94 -16.92 -10.80
N PRO A 380 12.07 -16.46 -11.72
CA PRO A 380 10.63 -16.60 -11.51
C PRO A 380 10.31 -18.10 -11.47
N THR A 381 9.48 -18.51 -10.51
CA THR A 381 9.31 -19.92 -10.17
C THR A 381 7.88 -20.36 -10.32
N LEU A 382 7.66 -21.48 -10.99
CA LEU A 382 6.39 -22.13 -11.20
C LEU A 382 6.42 -23.54 -10.59
N ILE A 383 5.52 -23.83 -9.64
CA ILE A 383 5.46 -25.09 -8.93
C ILE A 383 4.04 -25.67 -9.03
N ARG A 384 3.90 -26.88 -9.56
CA ARG A 384 2.66 -27.64 -9.50
C ARG A 384 2.56 -28.31 -8.13
N MET A 385 1.44 -28.10 -7.43
CA MET A 385 1.21 -28.69 -6.11
C MET A 385 0.10 -29.74 -6.17
N PRO A 386 0.24 -30.86 -5.46
CA PRO A 386 -0.80 -31.90 -5.40
C PRO A 386 -2.03 -31.47 -4.61
N ALA A 387 -1.87 -30.50 -3.69
CA ALA A 387 -2.92 -29.95 -2.86
C ALA A 387 -2.51 -28.58 -2.32
N GLN A 388 -3.43 -27.87 -1.68
CA GLN A 388 -3.15 -26.63 -0.95
C GLN A 388 -2.52 -26.94 0.41
N THR A 389 -1.24 -27.19 0.41
CA THR A 389 -0.43 -27.55 1.60
C THR A 389 -0.06 -26.30 2.42
N ASP A 390 0.68 -26.47 3.52
CA ASP A 390 1.03 -25.38 4.43
C ASP A 390 1.88 -24.30 3.77
N ILE A 391 2.81 -24.68 2.88
CA ILE A 391 3.62 -23.68 2.15
C ILE A 391 2.77 -22.87 1.17
N VAL A 392 1.76 -23.49 0.54
CA VAL A 392 0.85 -22.80 -0.39
C VAL A 392 -0.05 -21.82 0.36
N ARG A 393 -0.44 -22.13 1.60
CA ARG A 393 -1.26 -21.24 2.45
C ARG A 393 -0.48 -20.08 3.03
N ARG A 394 0.85 -20.16 3.07
CA ARG A 394 1.72 -19.12 3.61
C ARG A 394 2.20 -18.18 2.51
N GLU A 395 2.11 -16.88 2.75
CA GLU A 395 2.70 -15.87 1.87
C GLU A 395 4.22 -16.01 1.83
N THR A 396 4.78 -16.14 0.63
CA THR A 396 6.22 -15.95 0.35
C THR A 396 6.37 -14.74 -0.55
N PHE A 397 7.04 -13.70 -0.05
CA PHE A 397 7.16 -12.40 -0.73
C PHE A 397 8.27 -12.42 -1.79
N ALA A 398 8.09 -13.31 -2.78
CA ALA A 398 9.04 -13.61 -3.86
C ALA A 398 8.28 -14.13 -5.09
N PRO A 399 8.90 -14.22 -6.28
CA PRO A 399 8.22 -14.60 -7.51
C PRO A 399 7.98 -16.11 -7.61
N ILE A 400 7.21 -16.67 -6.70
CA ILE A 400 6.76 -18.07 -6.69
C ILE A 400 5.27 -18.11 -7.00
N LEU A 401 4.89 -18.93 -7.98
CA LEU A 401 3.52 -19.20 -8.35
C LEU A 401 3.21 -20.70 -8.16
N TYR A 402 2.19 -20.99 -7.37
CA TYR A 402 1.69 -22.35 -7.15
C TYR A 402 0.50 -22.64 -8.08
N LEU A 403 0.54 -23.79 -8.78
CA LEU A 403 -0.55 -24.29 -9.60
C LEU A 403 -1.30 -25.39 -8.86
N LEU A 404 -2.63 -25.25 -8.76
CA LEU A 404 -3.55 -26.19 -8.14
C LEU A 404 -4.63 -26.57 -9.17
N GLU A 405 -4.87 -27.85 -9.36
CA GLU A 405 -5.92 -28.34 -10.26
C GLU A 405 -7.18 -28.69 -9.47
N VAL A 406 -8.34 -28.34 -10.02
CA VAL A 406 -9.66 -28.62 -9.45
C VAL A 406 -10.63 -29.13 -10.51
N ASP A 407 -11.71 -29.77 -10.06
CA ASP A 407 -12.73 -30.27 -10.97
C ASP A 407 -13.92 -29.31 -11.11
N THR A 408 -14.26 -28.55 -10.07
CA THR A 408 -15.46 -27.71 -10.04
C THR A 408 -15.16 -26.28 -9.62
N LEU A 409 -16.09 -25.35 -9.94
CA LEU A 409 -16.03 -23.96 -9.47
C LEU A 409 -16.14 -23.89 -7.94
N ASP A 410 -17.01 -24.68 -7.34
CA ASP A 410 -17.22 -24.69 -5.89
C ASP A 410 -15.95 -25.11 -5.15
N GLU A 411 -15.22 -26.07 -5.69
CA GLU A 411 -13.92 -26.47 -5.16
C GLU A 411 -12.89 -25.34 -5.31
N ALA A 412 -12.87 -24.65 -6.45
CA ALA A 412 -11.98 -23.53 -6.67
C ALA A 412 -12.24 -22.40 -5.68
N ILE A 413 -13.49 -22.01 -5.46
CA ILE A 413 -13.89 -20.98 -4.50
C ILE A 413 -13.54 -21.41 -3.08
N ARG A 414 -13.79 -22.64 -2.70
CA ARG A 414 -13.42 -23.17 -1.39
C ARG A 414 -11.91 -23.08 -1.15
N LEU A 415 -11.08 -23.58 -2.07
CA LEU A 415 -9.62 -23.49 -1.96
C LEU A 415 -9.13 -22.03 -1.95
N HIS A 416 -9.76 -21.17 -2.75
CA HIS A 416 -9.44 -19.75 -2.75
C HIS A 416 -9.64 -19.14 -1.36
N ASN A 417 -10.77 -19.37 -0.72
CA ASN A 417 -11.17 -18.79 0.56
C ASN A 417 -10.49 -19.44 1.79
N GLU A 418 -9.91 -20.64 1.67
CA GLU A 418 -9.28 -21.38 2.77
C GLU A 418 -7.97 -20.79 3.31
N VAL A 419 -7.45 -19.71 2.73
CA VAL A 419 -6.28 -19.01 3.27
C VAL A 419 -6.69 -17.93 4.28
N SER A 420 -5.78 -17.58 5.17
CA SER A 420 -6.07 -16.61 6.22
C SER A 420 -6.14 -15.17 5.71
N GLN A 421 -5.56 -14.86 4.55
CA GLN A 421 -5.56 -13.55 3.91
C GLN A 421 -6.78 -13.38 2.99
N GLY A 422 -7.16 -12.12 2.73
CA GLY A 422 -8.26 -11.77 1.84
C GLY A 422 -8.08 -10.42 1.17
N LEU A 423 -6.92 -10.19 0.50
CA LEU A 423 -6.66 -8.91 -0.15
C LEU A 423 -7.26 -8.84 -1.55
N SER A 424 -6.73 -9.64 -2.49
CA SER A 424 -7.11 -9.57 -3.90
C SER A 424 -7.31 -10.95 -4.50
N SER A 425 -8.19 -11.03 -5.47
CA SER A 425 -8.53 -12.25 -6.19
C SER A 425 -8.97 -11.94 -7.62
N ALA A 426 -8.94 -12.96 -8.47
CA ALA A 426 -9.51 -12.84 -9.81
C ALA A 426 -10.06 -14.18 -10.30
N ILE A 427 -10.99 -14.10 -11.24
CA ILE A 427 -11.48 -15.24 -12.01
C ILE A 427 -11.40 -14.94 -13.51
N PHE A 428 -10.98 -15.92 -14.30
CA PHE A 428 -11.04 -15.91 -15.76
C PHE A 428 -12.09 -16.88 -16.24
N THR A 429 -13.11 -16.38 -16.95
CA THR A 429 -14.25 -17.14 -17.44
C THR A 429 -15.00 -16.35 -18.53
N ASP A 430 -15.58 -17.03 -19.50
CA ASP A 430 -16.50 -16.44 -20.49
C ASP A 430 -17.97 -16.53 -20.04
N SER A 431 -18.23 -17.16 -18.89
CA SER A 431 -19.57 -17.32 -18.34
C SER A 431 -19.94 -16.20 -17.38
N VAL A 432 -20.91 -15.37 -17.72
CA VAL A 432 -21.48 -14.37 -16.81
C VAL A 432 -21.99 -15.01 -15.50
N ARG A 433 -22.59 -16.20 -15.56
CA ARG A 433 -23.08 -16.88 -14.35
C ARG A 433 -21.94 -17.27 -13.41
N THR A 434 -20.83 -17.70 -13.95
CA THR A 434 -19.62 -18.06 -13.19
C THR A 434 -18.98 -16.81 -12.57
N ALA A 435 -18.92 -15.72 -13.34
CA ALA A 435 -18.41 -14.42 -12.86
C ALA A 435 -19.28 -13.91 -11.68
N GLU A 436 -20.60 -13.89 -11.84
CA GLU A 436 -21.52 -13.45 -10.80
C GLU A 436 -21.47 -14.38 -9.55
N ALA A 437 -21.32 -15.68 -9.72
CA ALA A 437 -21.13 -16.61 -8.60
C ALA A 437 -19.85 -16.34 -7.82
N PHE A 438 -18.76 -15.94 -8.51
CA PHE A 438 -17.49 -15.57 -7.88
C PHE A 438 -17.59 -14.24 -7.13
N LEU A 439 -18.37 -13.28 -7.63
CA LEU A 439 -18.58 -11.96 -7.01
C LEU A 439 -19.69 -11.94 -5.95
N ALA A 440 -20.50 -12.98 -5.86
CA ALA A 440 -21.57 -13.09 -4.87
C ALA A 440 -21.03 -13.28 -3.45
N ALA A 441 -21.90 -13.11 -2.46
CA ALA A 441 -21.55 -13.25 -1.04
C ALA A 441 -20.95 -14.62 -0.66
N GLY A 442 -21.27 -15.70 -1.39
CA GLY A 442 -20.65 -17.03 -1.24
C GLY A 442 -19.43 -17.25 -2.14
N GLY A 443 -19.03 -16.27 -2.91
CA GLY A 443 -17.88 -16.32 -3.81
C GLY A 443 -16.57 -15.93 -3.13
N SER A 444 -15.79 -15.03 -3.75
CA SER A 444 -14.53 -14.56 -3.16
C SER A 444 -14.77 -13.74 -1.90
N ASP A 445 -14.00 -14.04 -0.85
CA ASP A 445 -14.00 -13.32 0.43
C ASP A 445 -12.92 -12.24 0.53
N CYS A 446 -12.34 -11.82 -0.60
CA CYS A 446 -11.34 -10.76 -0.68
C CYS A 446 -11.97 -9.37 -0.76
N GLY A 447 -11.20 -8.36 -0.32
CA GLY A 447 -11.59 -6.96 -0.49
C GLY A 447 -11.60 -6.50 -1.96
N ILE A 448 -10.82 -7.17 -2.83
CA ILE A 448 -10.76 -6.95 -4.28
C ILE A 448 -11.05 -8.26 -4.99
N ALA A 449 -12.07 -8.28 -5.83
CA ALA A 449 -12.45 -9.44 -6.63
C ALA A 449 -12.67 -9.00 -8.09
N ASN A 450 -11.86 -9.52 -8.99
CA ASN A 450 -11.81 -9.12 -10.40
C ASN A 450 -12.31 -10.23 -11.33
N VAL A 451 -12.81 -9.85 -12.49
CA VAL A 451 -13.20 -10.77 -13.56
C VAL A 451 -12.43 -10.42 -14.83
N ASN A 452 -11.74 -11.41 -15.40
CA ASN A 452 -10.96 -11.29 -16.64
C ASN A 452 -9.87 -10.20 -16.59
N ILE A 453 -9.41 -9.86 -15.39
CA ILE A 453 -8.23 -9.03 -15.11
C ILE A 453 -7.48 -9.63 -13.91
N GLY A 454 -6.19 -9.33 -13.74
CA GLY A 454 -5.36 -9.92 -12.70
C GLY A 454 -5.62 -9.40 -11.28
N THR A 455 -4.88 -9.93 -10.31
CA THR A 455 -4.95 -9.54 -8.90
C THR A 455 -4.18 -8.25 -8.58
N SER A 456 -3.25 -7.84 -9.45
CA SER A 456 -2.40 -6.65 -9.31
C SER A 456 -2.87 -5.54 -10.25
N GLY A 457 -2.70 -4.28 -9.83
CA GLY A 457 -3.12 -3.12 -10.61
C GLY A 457 -4.36 -2.48 -9.97
N ALA A 458 -4.19 -1.92 -8.77
CA ALA A 458 -5.21 -1.10 -8.13
C ALA A 458 -5.48 0.17 -8.94
N GLU A 459 -6.74 0.55 -9.06
CA GLU A 459 -7.15 1.82 -9.66
C GLU A 459 -7.52 2.82 -8.58
N ILE A 460 -7.04 4.06 -8.72
CA ILE A 460 -7.17 5.12 -7.70
C ILE A 460 -8.64 5.44 -7.35
N GLY A 461 -9.57 5.27 -8.27
CA GLY A 461 -11.00 5.52 -8.02
C GLY A 461 -11.66 4.52 -7.07
N GLY A 462 -11.09 3.33 -6.89
CA GLY A 462 -11.57 2.28 -6.00
C GLY A 462 -11.03 2.40 -4.58
N ALA A 463 -11.77 1.93 -3.59
CA ALA A 463 -11.24 1.75 -2.24
C ALA A 463 -10.34 0.51 -2.22
N PHE A 464 -9.09 0.69 -1.80
CA PHE A 464 -8.10 -0.39 -1.68
C PHE A 464 -8.08 -0.94 -0.27
N GLY A 465 -8.02 -2.27 -0.14
CA GLY A 465 -7.85 -2.95 1.14
C GLY A 465 -8.40 -4.36 1.14
N GLY A 466 -8.10 -5.09 2.18
CA GLY A 466 -8.43 -6.50 2.33
C GLY A 466 -9.26 -6.83 3.56
N GLU A 467 -9.52 -8.11 3.69
CA GLU A 467 -10.27 -8.75 4.77
C GLU A 467 -9.41 -9.79 5.50
N LYS A 468 -9.90 -10.34 6.59
CA LYS A 468 -9.25 -11.40 7.38
C LYS A 468 -7.86 -10.97 7.88
N ASP A 469 -6.83 -11.81 7.68
CA ASP A 469 -5.44 -11.54 8.12
C ASP A 469 -4.73 -10.47 7.27
N THR A 470 -5.34 -10.00 6.19
CA THR A 470 -4.86 -8.82 5.47
C THR A 470 -5.11 -7.54 6.25
N GLY A 471 -5.99 -7.56 7.25
CA GLY A 471 -6.26 -6.43 8.11
C GLY A 471 -7.64 -5.87 7.91
N GLY A 472 -7.75 -4.55 7.74
CA GLY A 472 -9.04 -3.88 7.59
C GLY A 472 -8.92 -2.37 7.49
N GLY A 473 -10.02 -1.76 7.13
CA GLY A 473 -10.05 -0.39 6.65
C GLY A 473 -9.94 -0.34 5.14
N ARG A 474 -9.89 0.85 4.59
CA ARG A 474 -9.65 1.08 3.16
C ARG A 474 -8.81 2.33 2.97
N GLU A 475 -7.99 2.29 1.94
CA GLU A 475 -7.14 3.40 1.48
C GLU A 475 -7.57 3.84 0.07
N SER A 476 -6.92 4.87 -0.46
CA SER A 476 -7.08 5.37 -1.82
C SER A 476 -8.47 5.97 -2.09
N GLY A 477 -9.22 5.44 -3.06
CA GLY A 477 -10.41 6.08 -3.61
C GLY A 477 -11.74 5.78 -2.91
N SER A 478 -12.82 6.00 -3.65
CA SER A 478 -14.20 5.78 -3.19
C SER A 478 -14.51 6.55 -1.90
N ASP A 479 -15.01 5.87 -0.89
CA ASP A 479 -15.34 6.43 0.42
C ASP A 479 -14.28 6.21 1.50
N ALA A 480 -13.06 5.80 1.13
CA ALA A 480 -11.92 5.63 2.04
C ALA A 480 -11.63 6.90 2.85
N TRP A 481 -11.91 8.08 2.31
CA TRP A 481 -11.77 9.35 3.01
C TRP A 481 -12.50 9.41 4.36
N LYS A 482 -13.56 8.63 4.56
CA LYS A 482 -14.32 8.58 5.82
C LYS A 482 -13.48 8.02 6.99
N ALA A 483 -12.44 7.24 6.71
CA ALA A 483 -11.52 6.74 7.72
C ALA A 483 -10.66 7.84 8.34
N TYR A 484 -10.42 8.92 7.60
CA TYR A 484 -9.63 10.10 8.02
C TYR A 484 -10.48 11.18 8.67
N MET A 485 -11.77 10.93 8.91
CA MET A 485 -12.67 11.93 9.48
C MET A 485 -13.50 11.36 10.64
N ARG A 486 -13.97 12.23 11.49
CA ARG A 486 -14.97 11.89 12.51
C ARG A 486 -16.35 12.36 12.05
N ARG A 487 -17.31 11.47 12.12
CA ARG A 487 -18.71 11.79 11.85
C ARG A 487 -19.36 12.39 13.09
N GLN A 488 -20.06 13.49 12.88
CA GLN A 488 -20.84 14.17 13.92
C GLN A 488 -22.30 14.25 13.50
N THR A 489 -23.18 13.68 14.29
CA THR A 489 -24.63 13.89 14.14
C THR A 489 -25.02 15.15 14.93
N ASN A 490 -25.76 16.03 14.28
CA ASN A 490 -26.27 17.25 14.90
C ASN A 490 -27.76 17.43 14.63
N THR A 491 -28.44 18.07 15.58
CA THR A 491 -29.85 18.44 15.48
C THR A 491 -29.99 19.93 15.77
N ILE A 492 -30.65 20.65 14.87
CA ILE A 492 -30.94 22.07 15.04
C ILE A 492 -32.45 22.20 15.31
N ASN A 493 -32.80 22.81 16.43
CA ASN A 493 -34.14 23.25 16.76
C ASN A 493 -34.30 24.72 16.32
N TRP A 494 -35.21 25.00 15.39
CA TRP A 494 -35.57 26.38 15.02
C TRP A 494 -36.95 26.80 15.51
N SER A 495 -37.61 25.95 16.33
CA SER A 495 -38.84 26.28 17.02
C SER A 495 -38.55 26.93 18.39
N LYS A 496 -39.59 27.38 19.07
CA LYS A 496 -39.51 27.81 20.48
C LYS A 496 -39.88 26.69 21.47
N ASP A 497 -40.30 25.54 20.96
CA ASP A 497 -40.70 24.39 21.73
C ASP A 497 -39.53 23.43 21.93
N LEU A 498 -39.44 22.84 23.09
CA LEU A 498 -38.47 21.80 23.43
C LEU A 498 -39.21 20.49 23.77
N PRO A 499 -39.65 19.72 22.79
CA PRO A 499 -40.28 18.44 23.04
C PRO A 499 -39.23 17.46 23.60
N LEU A 500 -39.35 17.17 24.88
CA LEU A 500 -38.47 16.21 25.55
C LEU A 500 -38.88 14.77 25.16
N ALA A 501 -37.90 13.86 25.18
CA ALA A 501 -38.13 12.46 24.93
C ALA A 501 -39.07 11.87 25.97
N GLN A 502 -39.87 10.88 25.60
CA GLN A 502 -40.77 10.13 26.46
C GLN A 502 -41.89 10.98 27.12
N GLY A 503 -42.18 12.16 26.56
CA GLY A 503 -43.25 13.01 27.08
C GLY A 503 -42.97 13.62 28.45
N ILE A 504 -41.69 13.69 28.87
CA ILE A 504 -41.28 14.31 30.14
C ILE A 504 -41.52 15.82 30.03
N VAL A 505 -42.19 16.38 31.02
CA VAL A 505 -42.44 17.82 31.19
C VAL A 505 -41.81 18.29 32.48
N PHE A 506 -41.01 19.32 32.42
CA PHE A 506 -40.54 20.04 33.60
C PHE A 506 -41.39 21.30 33.75
N GLU A 507 -42.05 21.46 34.90
CA GLU A 507 -42.67 22.74 35.28
C GLU A 507 -41.55 23.72 35.63
N GLY A 508 -41.40 24.78 34.81
CA GLY A 508 -40.45 25.86 35.02
C GLY A 508 -41.10 27.13 35.53
#